data_36f62f9eb45e6ffc3ae5556ef0f4897a
#
_entry.id   36f62f9eb45e6ffc3ae5556ef0f4897a
#
_cell.length_a   1.000
_cell.length_b   1.000
_cell.length_c   1.000
_cell.angle_alpha   90.00
_cell.angle_beta   90.00
_cell.angle_gamma   90.00
#
_symmetry.space_group_name_H-M   'P 1'
#
loop_
_entity.id
_entity.type
_entity.pdbx_description
1 polymer ?
#
loop_
_entity_poly.entity_id
_entity_poly.type
_entity_poly.pdbx_seq_one_letter_code
_entity_poly.pdbx_strand_id
1 'polypeptide(L)'
;SMKQLFNYCTVPGYEEAIRRSGKSLREYLQFLGLDGIELLVYRSEPYMCSFEEETIGVHLRSWSCWYDLWKDNKERLFQIFGTEEALREYYGGTQKRAWLLQIKRNIQAALMEDPEYMVFHVEEVSPAEEYSWQFAHTDEEITKMFARVFNRIKKEIPQDKWALFENTW
;
A
#
# COMPACT_ATOMS: atom_id res chain seq x y z
N SER A 1 1.76 21.10 16.16
CA SER A 1 3.17 20.91 15.80
C SER A 1 3.27 19.84 14.72
N MET A 2 4.27 19.93 13.86
CA MET A 2 4.55 18.91 12.84
C MET A 2 5.02 17.63 13.55
N LYS A 3 4.39 16.49 13.22
CA LYS A 3 4.79 15.18 13.74
C LYS A 3 5.94 14.60 12.90
N GLN A 4 6.88 13.95 13.56
CA GLN A 4 7.99 13.23 12.94
C GLN A 4 7.76 11.73 13.12
N LEU A 5 7.69 10.99 12.02
CA LEU A 5 7.37 9.57 12.01
C LEU A 5 8.52 8.75 11.49
N PHE A 6 8.58 7.51 11.93
CA PHE A 6 9.45 6.48 11.41
C PHE A 6 8.68 5.53 10.51
N ASN A 7 9.15 5.35 9.28
CA ASN A 7 8.58 4.33 8.39
C ASN A 7 8.92 2.95 8.92
N TYR A 8 7.90 2.19 9.27
CA TYR A 8 8.07 0.88 9.88
C TYR A 8 7.40 -0.23 9.06
N CYS A 9 8.14 -1.28 8.82
CA CYS A 9 7.66 -2.48 8.16
C CYS A 9 7.88 -3.70 9.05
N THR A 10 6.90 -4.58 9.13
CA THR A 10 6.99 -5.82 9.91
C THR A 10 7.82 -6.91 9.20
N VAL A 11 8.99 -6.52 8.73
CA VAL A 11 9.96 -7.45 8.16
C VAL A 11 11.04 -7.79 9.19
N PRO A 12 11.65 -8.99 9.14
CA PRO A 12 12.60 -9.44 10.15
C PRO A 12 13.75 -8.47 10.44
N GLY A 13 14.19 -7.71 9.44
CA GLY A 13 15.29 -6.75 9.59
C GLY A 13 14.99 -5.60 10.55
N TYR A 14 13.77 -5.03 10.51
CA TYR A 14 13.37 -3.96 11.41
C TYR A 14 13.15 -4.47 12.83
N GLU A 15 12.46 -5.58 12.98
CA GLU A 15 12.23 -6.22 14.28
C GLU A 15 13.54 -6.60 14.96
N GLU A 16 14.48 -7.15 14.20
CA GLU A 16 15.81 -7.50 14.70
C GLU A 16 16.62 -6.28 15.16
N ALA A 17 16.57 -5.19 14.42
CA ALA A 17 17.25 -3.94 14.79
C ALA A 17 16.72 -3.39 16.13
N ILE A 18 15.40 -3.38 16.31
CA ILE A 18 14.79 -2.95 17.57
C ILE A 18 15.13 -3.92 18.70
N ARG A 19 15.03 -5.22 18.48
CA ARG A 19 15.40 -6.24 19.44
C ARG A 19 16.86 -6.12 19.91
N ARG A 20 17.79 -5.87 19.00
CA ARG A 20 19.20 -5.64 19.32
C ARG A 20 19.45 -4.40 20.15
N SER A 21 18.60 -3.38 20.02
CA SER A 21 18.68 -2.18 20.84
C SER A 21 18.33 -2.42 22.33
N GLY A 22 17.72 -3.57 22.63
CA GLY A 22 17.18 -3.89 23.96
C GLY A 22 15.97 -3.05 24.37
N LYS A 23 15.35 -2.36 23.40
CA LYS A 23 14.21 -1.48 23.62
C LYS A 23 12.93 -2.04 22.99
N SER A 24 11.77 -1.69 23.54
CA SER A 24 10.50 -1.80 22.82
C SER A 24 10.46 -0.79 21.68
N LEU A 25 9.49 -0.95 20.73
CA LEU A 25 9.29 0.02 19.66
C LEU A 25 9.05 1.43 20.24
N ARG A 26 8.21 1.56 21.24
CA ARG A 26 7.93 2.84 21.90
C ARG A 26 9.19 3.48 22.50
N GLU A 27 9.98 2.73 23.25
CA GLU A 27 11.24 3.22 23.81
C GLU A 27 12.25 3.61 22.73
N TYR A 28 12.26 2.88 21.61
CA TYR A 28 13.13 3.19 20.49
C TYR A 28 12.73 4.50 19.80
N LEU A 29 11.43 4.72 19.59
CA LEU A 29 10.90 5.98 19.06
C LEU A 29 11.22 7.16 19.99
N GLN A 30 11.03 7.00 21.30
CA GLN A 30 11.39 8.01 22.29
C GLN A 30 12.87 8.33 22.26
N PHE A 31 13.71 7.31 22.15
CA PHE A 31 15.16 7.49 22.04
C PHE A 31 15.55 8.29 20.80
N LEU A 32 14.85 8.11 19.68
CA LEU A 32 15.06 8.86 18.44
C LEU A 32 14.37 10.24 18.43
N GLY A 33 13.53 10.55 19.41
CA GLY A 33 12.76 11.78 19.46
C GLY A 33 11.61 11.83 18.43
N LEU A 34 11.07 10.66 18.07
CA LEU A 34 10.00 10.52 17.07
C LEU A 34 8.62 10.39 17.74
N ASP A 35 7.58 10.88 17.07
CA ASP A 35 6.21 10.90 17.58
C ASP A 35 5.47 9.57 17.39
N GLY A 36 5.89 8.76 16.43
CA GLY A 36 5.26 7.49 16.12
C GLY A 36 5.78 6.87 14.84
N ILE A 37 5.00 5.95 14.28
CA ILE A 37 5.31 5.28 13.02
C ILE A 37 4.28 5.56 11.93
N GLU A 38 4.75 5.50 10.68
CA GLU A 38 3.94 5.23 9.51
C GLU A 38 4.14 3.75 9.17
N LEU A 39 3.12 2.94 9.45
CA LEU A 39 3.18 1.49 9.29
C LEU A 39 2.91 1.10 7.84
N LEU A 40 3.81 0.35 7.23
CA LEU A 40 3.58 -0.25 5.92
C LEU A 40 2.68 -1.48 6.06
N VAL A 41 1.43 -1.35 5.61
CA VAL A 41 0.41 -2.41 5.62
C VAL A 41 0.20 -2.92 4.20
N TYR A 42 0.94 -3.95 3.81
CA TYR A 42 0.83 -4.54 2.47
C TYR A 42 0.07 -5.87 2.44
N ARG A 43 -0.44 -6.33 3.58
CA ARG A 43 -1.26 -7.54 3.70
C ARG A 43 -2.74 -7.21 3.62
N SER A 44 -3.53 -8.21 3.23
CA SER A 44 -4.99 -8.16 3.26
C SER A 44 -5.58 -8.75 4.55
N GLU A 45 -4.74 -9.30 5.42
CA GLU A 45 -5.09 -9.80 6.75
C GLU A 45 -4.42 -8.91 7.81
N PRO A 46 -5.05 -8.78 8.99
CA PRO A 46 -4.45 -8.09 10.13
C PRO A 46 -3.11 -8.72 10.54
N TYR A 47 -2.22 -7.91 11.11
CA TYR A 47 -1.00 -8.42 11.71
C TYR A 47 -1.30 -9.23 12.97
N MET A 48 -0.39 -10.15 13.33
CA MET A 48 -0.52 -10.95 14.54
C MET A 48 -0.42 -10.12 15.83
N CYS A 49 0.31 -9.00 15.78
CA CYS A 49 0.40 -8.05 16.88
C CYS A 49 -0.01 -6.66 16.40
N SER A 50 -0.66 -5.91 17.28
CA SER A 50 -1.07 -4.53 17.02
C SER A 50 0.07 -3.56 17.29
N PHE A 51 0.15 -2.51 16.48
CA PHE A 51 1.00 -1.32 16.68
C PHE A 51 0.14 -0.07 16.88
N GLU A 52 -1.11 -0.24 17.31
CA GLU A 52 -2.10 0.83 17.44
C GLU A 52 -1.60 2.01 18.27
N GLU A 53 -0.85 1.73 19.35
CA GLU A 53 -0.33 2.78 20.24
C GLU A 53 0.76 3.64 19.59
N GLU A 54 1.54 3.10 18.64
CA GLU A 54 2.64 3.77 17.97
C GLU A 54 2.26 4.27 16.57
N THR A 55 1.22 3.71 15.95
CA THR A 55 0.83 4.01 14.58
C THR A 55 0.06 5.33 14.50
N ILE A 56 0.59 6.26 13.73
CA ILE A 56 -0.07 7.53 13.40
C ILE A 56 -0.61 7.48 11.98
N GLY A 57 0.15 6.96 11.04
CA GLY A 57 -0.27 6.76 9.67
C GLY A 57 -0.03 5.34 9.19
N VAL A 58 -0.69 4.97 8.11
CA VAL A 58 -0.44 3.71 7.41
C VAL A 58 -0.14 3.97 5.96
N HIS A 59 0.76 3.19 5.42
CA HIS A 59 1.09 3.16 4.01
C HIS A 59 0.52 1.87 3.44
N LEU A 60 -0.47 1.98 2.55
CA LEU A 60 -1.14 0.82 1.98
C LEU A 60 -0.29 0.17 0.91
N ARG A 61 -0.59 -1.10 0.61
CA ARG A 61 0.04 -1.83 -0.48
C ARG A 61 -0.21 -1.13 -1.81
N SER A 62 0.83 -1.03 -2.64
CA SER A 62 0.71 -0.70 -4.05
C SER A 62 0.65 -1.97 -4.92
N TRP A 63 0.01 -1.86 -6.07
CA TRP A 63 0.00 -2.90 -7.10
C TRP A 63 0.40 -2.25 -8.42
N SER A 64 1.42 -2.80 -9.07
CA SER A 64 1.82 -2.37 -10.40
C SER A 64 0.84 -2.87 -11.46
N CYS A 65 0.80 -2.23 -12.61
CA CYS A 65 0.07 -2.68 -13.81
C CYS A 65 -1.45 -2.84 -13.62
N TRP A 66 -2.02 -2.22 -12.60
CA TRP A 66 -3.46 -2.30 -12.32
C TRP A 66 -4.32 -1.65 -13.40
N TYR A 67 -3.77 -0.71 -14.17
CA TYR A 67 -4.49 -0.06 -15.29
C TYR A 67 -4.89 -1.09 -16.34
N ASP A 68 -3.98 -1.96 -16.74
CA ASP A 68 -4.25 -3.02 -17.70
C ASP A 68 -5.24 -4.06 -17.15
N LEU A 69 -5.16 -4.37 -15.85
CA LEU A 69 -6.18 -5.20 -15.19
C LEU A 69 -7.57 -4.53 -15.22
N TRP A 70 -7.61 -3.23 -14.94
CA TRP A 70 -8.86 -2.47 -14.96
C TRP A 70 -9.51 -2.41 -16.33
N LYS A 71 -8.69 -2.29 -17.37
CA LYS A 71 -9.11 -2.26 -18.78
C LYS A 71 -9.32 -3.64 -19.38
N ASP A 72 -9.09 -4.73 -18.65
CA ASP A 72 -9.13 -6.12 -19.12
C ASP A 72 -8.19 -6.36 -20.33
N ASN A 73 -7.02 -5.73 -20.30
CA ASN A 73 -5.99 -5.90 -21.33
C ASN A 73 -5.18 -7.17 -21.07
N LYS A 74 -5.76 -8.30 -21.47
CA LYS A 74 -5.20 -9.65 -21.21
C LYS A 74 -3.84 -9.87 -21.85
N GLU A 75 -3.64 -9.34 -23.06
CA GLU A 75 -2.37 -9.48 -23.77
C GLU A 75 -1.22 -8.83 -22.98
N ARG A 76 -1.41 -7.58 -22.52
CA ARG A 76 -0.42 -6.87 -21.72
C ARG A 76 -0.17 -7.54 -20.38
N LEU A 77 -1.21 -7.97 -19.70
CA LEU A 77 -1.10 -8.70 -18.44
C LEU A 77 -0.34 -10.01 -18.60
N PHE A 78 -0.59 -10.74 -19.69
CA PHE A 78 0.14 -11.96 -19.97
C PHE A 78 1.62 -11.70 -20.28
N GLN A 79 1.93 -10.63 -21.01
CA GLN A 79 3.32 -10.22 -21.25
C GLN A 79 4.08 -9.92 -19.95
N ILE A 80 3.40 -9.31 -18.98
CA ILE A 80 4.01 -8.92 -17.69
C ILE A 80 4.12 -10.12 -16.74
N PHE A 81 3.05 -10.88 -16.56
CA PHE A 81 2.97 -11.94 -15.55
C PHE A 81 3.32 -13.33 -16.07
N GLY A 82 3.23 -13.55 -17.36
CA GLY A 82 3.58 -14.81 -18.03
C GLY A 82 2.55 -15.92 -17.89
N THR A 83 1.91 -16.05 -16.72
CA THR A 83 0.91 -17.08 -16.43
C THR A 83 -0.33 -16.51 -15.75
N GLU A 84 -1.45 -17.22 -15.85
CA GLU A 84 -2.68 -16.87 -15.13
C GLU A 84 -2.53 -17.08 -13.64
N GLU A 85 -1.76 -18.07 -13.20
CA GLU A 85 -1.47 -18.32 -11.80
C GLU A 85 -0.74 -17.14 -11.16
N ALA A 86 0.29 -16.59 -11.81
CA ALA A 86 1.00 -15.42 -11.32
C ALA A 86 0.09 -14.19 -11.18
N LEU A 87 -0.82 -14.01 -12.16
CA LEU A 87 -1.82 -12.95 -12.13
C LEU A 87 -2.79 -13.12 -10.94
N ARG A 88 -3.28 -14.35 -10.71
CA ARG A 88 -4.16 -14.68 -9.59
C ARG A 88 -3.47 -14.47 -8.25
N GLU A 89 -2.24 -14.88 -8.12
CA GLU A 89 -1.46 -14.69 -6.90
C GLU A 89 -1.26 -13.21 -6.59
N TYR A 90 -0.96 -12.40 -7.61
CA TYR A 90 -0.66 -10.98 -7.43
C TYR A 90 -1.89 -10.13 -7.10
N TYR A 91 -3.00 -10.30 -7.80
CA TYR A 91 -4.23 -9.51 -7.63
C TYR A 91 -5.33 -10.20 -6.83
N GLY A 92 -5.16 -11.47 -6.47
CA GLY A 92 -6.22 -12.28 -5.86
C GLY A 92 -7.22 -12.85 -6.86
N GLY A 93 -6.98 -12.67 -8.17
CA GLY A 93 -7.81 -13.15 -9.28
C GLY A 93 -7.41 -12.51 -10.59
N THR A 94 -8.13 -12.82 -11.67
CA THR A 94 -7.81 -12.37 -13.03
C THR A 94 -8.61 -11.15 -13.47
N GLN A 95 -9.49 -10.63 -12.59
CA GLN A 95 -10.39 -9.54 -12.91
C GLN A 95 -10.30 -8.42 -11.87
N LYS A 96 -10.60 -7.20 -12.27
CA LYS A 96 -10.62 -6.02 -11.40
C LYS A 96 -11.45 -6.18 -10.12
N ARG A 97 -12.51 -7.00 -10.17
CA ARG A 97 -13.35 -7.26 -8.98
C ARG A 97 -12.57 -7.94 -7.85
N ALA A 98 -11.72 -8.90 -8.19
CA ALA A 98 -10.89 -9.59 -7.21
C ALA A 98 -9.85 -8.63 -6.59
N TRP A 99 -9.20 -7.82 -7.42
CA TRP A 99 -8.28 -6.80 -6.97
C TRP A 99 -8.93 -5.74 -6.07
N LEU A 100 -10.13 -5.26 -6.43
CA LEU A 100 -10.89 -4.34 -5.58
C LEU A 100 -11.18 -4.95 -4.19
N LEU A 101 -11.44 -6.25 -4.13
CA LEU A 101 -11.61 -6.96 -2.86
C LEU A 101 -10.30 -6.98 -2.05
N GLN A 102 -9.16 -7.18 -2.70
CA GLN A 102 -7.85 -7.11 -2.03
C GLN A 102 -7.57 -5.71 -1.48
N ILE A 103 -7.87 -4.66 -2.23
CA ILE A 103 -7.72 -3.27 -1.74
C ILE A 103 -8.60 -3.05 -0.50
N LYS A 104 -9.86 -3.46 -0.54
CA LYS A 104 -10.78 -3.31 0.60
C LYS A 104 -10.28 -4.06 1.84
N ARG A 105 -9.79 -5.28 1.67
CA ARG A 105 -9.22 -6.08 2.77
C ARG A 105 -7.95 -5.43 3.32
N ASN A 106 -7.11 -4.86 2.47
CA ASN A 106 -5.92 -4.12 2.89
C ASN A 106 -6.29 -2.88 3.70
N ILE A 107 -7.31 -2.13 3.29
CA ILE A 107 -7.86 -0.99 4.05
C ILE A 107 -8.37 -1.47 5.42
N GLN A 108 -9.13 -2.56 5.47
CA GLN A 108 -9.67 -3.12 6.71
C GLN A 108 -8.54 -3.56 7.66
N ALA A 109 -7.50 -4.20 7.12
CA ALA A 109 -6.33 -4.58 7.91
C ALA A 109 -5.61 -3.34 8.48
N ALA A 110 -5.47 -2.29 7.68
CA ALA A 110 -4.89 -1.02 8.12
C ALA A 110 -5.71 -0.33 9.20
N LEU A 111 -7.04 -0.37 9.11
CA LEU A 111 -7.94 0.24 10.10
C LEU A 111 -7.87 -0.43 11.48
N MET A 112 -7.37 -1.66 11.58
CA MET A 112 -7.11 -2.31 12.86
C MET A 112 -6.04 -1.60 13.70
N GLU A 113 -5.20 -0.79 13.07
CA GLU A 113 -4.17 0.03 13.73
C GLU A 113 -4.65 1.45 14.07
N ASP A 114 -5.92 1.74 13.84
CA ASP A 114 -6.56 3.05 14.11
C ASP A 114 -5.75 4.27 13.65
N PRO A 115 -5.26 4.34 12.39
CA PRO A 115 -4.42 5.42 11.91
C PRO A 115 -5.19 6.73 11.76
N GLU A 116 -4.49 7.87 11.86
CA GLU A 116 -5.05 9.18 11.53
C GLU A 116 -5.24 9.34 10.01
N TYR A 117 -4.36 8.71 9.23
CA TYR A 117 -4.39 8.77 7.76
C TYR A 117 -3.92 7.47 7.10
N MET A 118 -4.29 7.30 5.85
CA MET A 118 -3.84 6.21 4.98
C MET A 118 -3.26 6.77 3.68
N VAL A 119 -2.09 6.29 3.29
CA VAL A 119 -1.42 6.67 2.03
C VAL A 119 -1.73 5.64 0.97
N PHE A 120 -2.28 6.12 -0.15
CA PHE A 120 -2.55 5.34 -1.36
C PHE A 120 -1.51 5.68 -2.42
N HIS A 121 -0.94 4.67 -3.06
CA HIS A 121 -0.11 4.84 -4.24
C HIS A 121 -0.97 4.99 -5.49
N VAL A 122 -0.69 6.02 -6.27
CA VAL A 122 -1.33 6.23 -7.57
C VAL A 122 -0.51 5.59 -8.70
N GLU A 123 0.72 5.18 -8.42
CA GLU A 123 1.62 4.55 -9.38
C GLU A 123 1.04 3.28 -10.02
N GLU A 124 1.47 3.03 -11.26
CA GLU A 124 0.99 1.90 -12.07
C GLU A 124 2.14 1.17 -12.77
N VAL A 125 3.32 1.71 -12.72
CA VAL A 125 4.49 1.35 -13.49
C VAL A 125 4.94 -0.10 -13.26
N SER A 126 5.29 -0.81 -14.33
CA SER A 126 5.92 -2.13 -14.24
C SER A 126 7.43 -2.00 -14.00
N PRO A 127 8.10 -3.04 -13.46
CA PRO A 127 9.57 -3.03 -13.31
C PRO A 127 10.30 -2.78 -14.63
N ALA A 128 9.78 -3.26 -15.76
CA ALA A 128 10.37 -3.03 -17.07
C ALA A 128 10.28 -1.55 -17.49
N GLU A 129 9.18 -0.88 -17.17
CA GLU A 129 8.99 0.54 -17.42
C GLU A 129 9.89 1.41 -16.53
N GLU A 130 10.00 1.06 -15.24
CA GLU A 130 10.95 1.72 -14.32
C GLU A 130 12.39 1.67 -14.84
N TYR A 131 12.79 0.51 -15.37
CA TYR A 131 14.14 0.31 -15.89
C TYR A 131 14.37 1.03 -17.21
N SER A 132 13.40 0.99 -18.14
CA SER A 132 13.53 1.54 -19.49
C SER A 132 13.16 3.00 -19.62
N TRP A 133 12.41 3.56 -18.68
CA TRP A 133 11.78 4.89 -18.74
C TRP A 133 10.82 5.03 -19.94
N GLN A 134 10.28 3.91 -20.41
CA GLN A 134 9.29 3.86 -21.48
C GLN A 134 7.94 3.45 -20.91
N PHE A 135 7.09 4.44 -20.67
CA PHE A 135 5.81 4.25 -20.00
C PHE A 135 4.70 3.94 -21.02
N ALA A 136 3.87 2.93 -20.71
CA ALA A 136 2.75 2.52 -21.56
C ALA A 136 1.56 3.48 -21.48
N HIS A 137 1.42 4.18 -20.36
CA HIS A 137 0.28 5.07 -20.08
C HIS A 137 0.77 6.44 -19.63
N THR A 138 -0.01 7.47 -19.90
CA THR A 138 0.29 8.84 -19.46
C THR A 138 -0.17 9.06 -18.01
N ASP A 139 0.42 10.02 -17.33
CA ASP A 139 0.02 10.42 -15.96
C ASP A 139 -1.47 10.82 -15.92
N GLU A 140 -1.95 11.48 -16.96
CA GLU A 140 -3.36 11.87 -17.07
C GLU A 140 -4.30 10.66 -17.15
N GLU A 141 -3.94 9.64 -17.94
CA GLU A 141 -4.71 8.39 -18.04
C GLU A 141 -4.74 7.66 -16.70
N ILE A 142 -3.58 7.53 -16.04
CA ILE A 142 -3.45 6.87 -14.75
C ILE A 142 -4.25 7.61 -13.69
N THR A 143 -4.11 8.92 -13.58
CA THR A 143 -4.81 9.74 -12.58
C THR A 143 -6.32 9.67 -12.76
N LYS A 144 -6.82 9.80 -13.97
CA LYS A 144 -8.26 9.68 -14.27
C LYS A 144 -8.80 8.29 -13.91
N MET A 145 -8.05 7.25 -14.22
CA MET A 145 -8.46 5.89 -13.94
C MET A 145 -8.40 5.60 -12.44
N PHE A 146 -7.35 6.06 -11.75
CA PHE A 146 -7.24 5.90 -10.30
C PHE A 146 -8.41 6.58 -9.56
N ALA A 147 -8.85 7.73 -10.01
CA ALA A 147 -10.05 8.39 -9.46
C ALA A 147 -11.29 7.48 -9.55
N ARG A 148 -11.45 6.72 -10.65
CA ARG A 148 -12.53 5.74 -10.79
C ARG A 148 -12.37 4.56 -9.84
N VAL A 149 -11.15 4.05 -9.68
CA VAL A 149 -10.82 3.00 -8.70
C VAL A 149 -11.14 3.48 -7.30
N PHE A 150 -10.65 4.66 -6.93
CA PHE A 150 -10.86 5.24 -5.60
C PHE A 150 -12.35 5.43 -5.29
N ASN A 151 -13.15 5.88 -6.25
CA ASN A 151 -14.60 5.99 -6.07
C ASN A 151 -15.30 4.66 -5.75
N ARG A 152 -14.69 3.51 -6.07
CA ARG A 152 -15.22 2.19 -5.72
C ARG A 152 -14.86 1.76 -4.31
N ILE A 153 -13.78 2.30 -3.74
CA ILE A 153 -13.23 1.88 -2.45
C ILE A 153 -13.39 2.92 -1.34
N LYS A 154 -13.61 4.18 -1.65
CA LYS A 154 -13.64 5.29 -0.68
C LYS A 154 -14.64 5.12 0.46
N LYS A 155 -15.71 4.37 0.24
CA LYS A 155 -16.71 4.07 1.27
C LYS A 155 -16.17 3.17 2.40
N GLU A 156 -15.07 2.48 2.17
CA GLU A 156 -14.40 1.67 3.18
C GLU A 156 -13.58 2.53 4.16
N ILE A 157 -13.37 3.81 3.83
CA ILE A 157 -12.57 4.74 4.63
C ILE A 157 -13.52 5.54 5.53
N PRO A 158 -13.37 5.47 6.87
CA PRO A 158 -14.14 6.29 7.79
C PRO A 158 -13.96 7.79 7.55
N GLN A 159 -15.00 8.58 7.82
CA GLN A 159 -14.99 10.03 7.55
C GLN A 159 -14.00 10.82 8.41
N ASP A 160 -13.60 10.28 9.54
CA ASP A 160 -12.63 10.85 10.46
C ASP A 160 -11.17 10.53 10.11
N LYS A 161 -10.94 9.77 9.03
CA LYS A 161 -9.61 9.40 8.54
C LYS A 161 -9.27 10.13 7.25
N TRP A 162 -8.01 10.52 7.11
CA TRP A 162 -7.52 11.15 5.88
C TRP A 162 -7.07 10.09 4.87
N ALA A 163 -7.42 10.29 3.61
CA ALA A 163 -6.82 9.57 2.48
C ALA A 163 -5.81 10.49 1.79
N LEU A 164 -4.56 10.09 1.80
CA LEU A 164 -3.46 10.80 1.13
C LEU A 164 -3.06 10.03 -0.12
N PHE A 165 -2.67 10.73 -1.17
CA PHE A 165 -2.27 10.12 -2.43
C PHE A 165 -0.81 10.46 -2.69
N GLU A 166 -0.02 9.42 -2.92
CA GLU A 166 1.38 9.56 -3.27
C GLU A 166 1.56 9.21 -4.73
N ASN A 167 2.21 10.11 -5.45
CA ASN A 167 2.71 9.88 -6.80
C ASN A 167 4.23 9.81 -6.71
N THR A 168 4.78 8.66 -7.01
CA THR A 168 6.22 8.39 -6.89
C THR A 168 7.00 8.76 -8.16
N TRP A 169 6.30 9.20 -9.24
CA TRP A 169 6.90 9.54 -10.56
C TRP A 169 6.34 10.83 -11.15
#